data_edd3ca65ca9834d083d476da2062fe14
#
_entry.id   edd3ca65ca9834d083d476da2062fe14
#
_cell.length_a   1.000
_cell.length_b   1.000
_cell.length_c   1.000
_cell.angle_alpha   90.00
_cell.angle_beta   90.00
_cell.angle_gamma   90.00
#
_symmetry.space_group_name_H-M   'P 1'
#
loop_
_entity.id
_entity.type
_entity.pdbx_description
1 polymer ?
#
loop_
_entity_poly.entity_id
_entity_poly.type
_entity_poly.pdbx_seq_one_letter_code
_entity_poly.pdbx_strand_id
1 'polypeptide(L)'
;MRLLAGRARVLAAMDETEAALADYAEVVRRMPDPLVLVEYGEFLEILGRADEAAEQYAVADAARALAGAGGVEPDVEIALYDADHGRPTEALATAQGQYKIRRSVHVEDAMAWALHTNGRDSEALEHAYAAQRLGTRSALFSFHRGMIEAALGRDDAAGASLAEALALNPHFSARHIPAAKATLTELGGSA
;
A
#
# COMPACT_ATOMS: atom_id res chain seq x y z
N MET A 1 21.60 -2.50 1.97
CA MET A 1 20.33 -2.26 2.65
C MET A 1 19.13 -2.73 1.85
N ARG A 2 18.93 -2.38 0.59
CA ARG A 2 17.75 -2.85 -0.22
C ARG A 2 17.58 -4.38 -0.25
N LEU A 3 18.67 -5.14 -0.36
CA LEU A 3 18.60 -6.62 -0.33
C LEU A 3 18.15 -7.14 1.04
N LEU A 4 18.55 -6.50 2.12
CA LEU A 4 18.15 -6.91 3.48
C LEU A 4 16.67 -6.59 3.73
N ALA A 5 16.17 -5.43 3.31
CA ALA A 5 14.75 -5.10 3.34
C ALA A 5 13.91 -6.08 2.49
N GLY A 6 14.41 -6.44 1.30
CA GLY A 6 13.77 -7.48 0.47
C GLY A 6 13.73 -8.84 1.15
N ARG A 7 14.80 -9.24 1.87
CA ARG A 7 14.83 -10.47 2.65
C ARG A 7 13.85 -10.43 3.80
N ALA A 8 13.75 -9.31 4.51
CA ALA A 8 12.79 -9.14 5.60
C ALA A 8 11.35 -9.38 5.13
N ARG A 9 10.94 -8.82 3.97
CA ARG A 9 9.62 -9.06 3.37
C ARG A 9 9.38 -10.54 3.06
N VAL A 10 10.37 -11.21 2.48
CA VAL A 10 10.27 -12.64 2.17
C VAL A 10 10.13 -13.46 3.44
N LEU A 11 10.94 -13.18 4.47
CA LEU A 11 10.87 -13.87 5.76
C LEU A 11 9.51 -13.65 6.44
N ALA A 12 8.99 -12.41 6.40
CA ALA A 12 7.66 -12.11 6.91
C ALA A 12 6.55 -12.90 6.16
N ALA A 13 6.67 -13.02 4.83
CA ALA A 13 5.74 -13.81 4.01
C ALA A 13 5.86 -15.32 4.23
N MET A 14 6.98 -15.79 4.79
CA MET A 14 7.23 -17.20 5.15
C MET A 14 6.93 -17.50 6.62
N ASP A 15 6.34 -16.56 7.36
CA ASP A 15 6.09 -16.66 8.81
C ASP A 15 7.37 -16.80 9.67
N GLU A 16 8.53 -16.48 9.10
CA GLU A 16 9.82 -16.44 9.80
C GLU A 16 9.97 -15.12 10.58
N THR A 17 9.06 -14.92 11.54
CA THR A 17 8.81 -13.66 12.24
C THR A 17 10.06 -13.06 12.87
N GLU A 18 10.81 -13.83 13.67
CA GLU A 18 11.99 -13.32 14.39
C GLU A 18 13.12 -12.91 13.44
N ALA A 19 13.30 -13.66 12.36
CA ALA A 19 14.30 -13.33 11.34
C ALA A 19 13.89 -12.07 10.55
N ALA A 20 12.60 -11.91 10.24
CA ALA A 20 12.06 -10.71 9.59
C ALA A 20 12.26 -9.47 10.47
N LEU A 21 11.90 -9.55 11.76
CA LEU A 21 12.09 -8.48 12.74
C LEU A 21 13.55 -8.05 12.85
N ALA A 22 14.47 -9.03 12.94
CA ALA A 22 15.90 -8.75 13.03
C ALA A 22 16.41 -8.01 11.78
N ASP A 23 15.97 -8.41 10.60
CA ASP A 23 16.37 -7.77 9.34
C ASP A 23 15.79 -6.36 9.22
N TYR A 24 14.50 -6.15 9.51
CA TYR A 24 13.90 -4.83 9.52
C TYR A 24 14.61 -3.89 10.50
N ALA A 25 14.81 -4.32 11.74
CA ALA A 25 15.51 -3.53 12.76
C ALA A 25 16.92 -3.13 12.31
N GLU A 26 17.66 -4.06 11.69
CA GLU A 26 19.01 -3.77 11.20
C GLU A 26 19.00 -2.78 10.03
N VAL A 27 18.01 -2.86 9.12
CA VAL A 27 17.90 -1.91 8.01
C VAL A 27 17.61 -0.51 8.52
N VAL A 28 16.60 -0.35 9.37
CA VAL A 28 16.20 0.98 9.85
C VAL A 28 17.25 1.62 10.74
N ARG A 29 17.99 0.81 11.51
CA ARG A 29 19.11 1.27 12.31
C ARG A 29 20.25 1.83 11.47
N ARG A 30 20.55 1.22 10.31
CA ARG A 30 21.66 1.65 9.42
C ARG A 30 21.24 2.74 8.45
N MET A 31 20.04 2.69 7.95
CA MET A 31 19.50 3.60 6.95
C MET A 31 18.01 3.72 7.15
N PRO A 32 17.53 4.74 7.88
CA PRO A 32 16.11 4.96 8.17
C PRO A 32 15.39 5.48 6.91
N ASP A 33 15.20 4.60 5.93
CA ASP A 33 14.40 4.88 4.74
C ASP A 33 12.92 4.93 5.13
N PRO A 34 12.19 6.03 4.84
CA PRO A 34 10.80 6.17 5.23
C PRO A 34 9.90 5.02 4.79
N LEU A 35 10.12 4.45 3.60
CA LEU A 35 9.32 3.34 3.10
C LEU A 35 9.58 2.05 3.87
N VAL A 36 10.84 1.79 4.25
CA VAL A 36 11.18 0.59 5.04
C VAL A 36 10.69 0.74 6.48
N LEU A 37 10.71 1.96 7.03
CA LEU A 37 10.14 2.25 8.35
C LEU A 37 8.63 1.98 8.36
N VAL A 38 7.90 2.39 7.31
CA VAL A 38 6.48 2.09 7.15
C VAL A 38 6.23 0.59 7.06
N GLU A 39 6.94 -0.12 6.18
CA GLU A 39 6.81 -1.57 6.05
C GLU A 39 7.08 -2.30 7.38
N TYR A 40 8.08 -1.85 8.12
CA TYR A 40 8.38 -2.42 9.43
C TYR A 40 7.28 -2.12 10.45
N GLY A 41 6.76 -0.90 10.47
CA GLY A 41 5.63 -0.51 11.30
C GLY A 41 4.38 -1.35 11.01
N GLU A 42 4.01 -1.53 9.75
CA GLU A 42 2.88 -2.39 9.34
C GLU A 42 3.09 -3.85 9.77
N PHE A 43 4.31 -4.37 9.65
CA PHE A 43 4.61 -5.72 10.12
C PHE A 43 4.47 -5.84 11.64
N LEU A 44 4.92 -4.83 12.41
CA LEU A 44 4.73 -4.77 13.86
C LEU A 44 3.24 -4.69 14.25
N GLU A 45 2.42 -3.92 13.53
CA GLU A 45 0.95 -3.86 13.76
C GLU A 45 0.31 -5.25 13.64
N ILE A 46 0.67 -6.01 12.60
CA ILE A 46 0.15 -7.37 12.39
C ILE A 46 0.52 -8.30 13.54
N LEU A 47 1.69 -8.11 14.14
CA LEU A 47 2.14 -8.85 15.30
C LEU A 47 1.52 -8.35 16.62
N GLY A 48 0.63 -7.35 16.58
CA GLY A 48 0.01 -6.74 17.76
C GLY A 48 0.94 -5.81 18.54
N ARG A 49 2.08 -5.41 17.97
CA ARG A 49 3.10 -4.54 18.58
C ARG A 49 2.86 -3.06 18.21
N ALA A 50 1.66 -2.57 18.52
CA ALA A 50 1.20 -1.25 18.06
C ALA A 50 2.06 -0.07 18.53
N ASP A 51 2.57 -0.11 19.76
CA ASP A 51 3.44 0.96 20.29
C ASP A 51 4.75 1.06 19.50
N GLU A 52 5.36 -0.08 19.18
CA GLU A 52 6.60 -0.13 18.40
C GLU A 52 6.35 0.27 16.93
N ALA A 53 5.19 -0.08 16.37
CA ALA A 53 4.78 0.39 15.05
C ALA A 53 4.67 1.93 15.02
N ALA A 54 4.03 2.53 16.03
CA ALA A 54 3.90 3.97 16.14
C ALA A 54 5.26 4.69 16.20
N GLU A 55 6.26 4.10 16.87
CA GLU A 55 7.64 4.62 16.87
C GLU A 55 8.23 4.65 15.46
N GLN A 56 8.05 3.59 14.66
CA GLN A 56 8.57 3.54 13.30
C GLN A 56 7.87 4.59 12.42
N TYR A 57 6.56 4.74 12.52
CA TYR A 57 5.80 5.76 11.79
C TYR A 57 6.24 7.18 12.16
N ALA A 58 6.48 7.46 13.44
CA ALA A 58 6.97 8.76 13.87
C ALA A 58 8.34 9.10 13.26
N VAL A 59 9.24 8.12 13.17
CA VAL A 59 10.55 8.32 12.51
C VAL A 59 10.38 8.54 11.02
N ALA A 60 9.49 7.77 10.35
CA ALA A 60 9.20 7.94 8.93
C ALA A 60 8.63 9.34 8.63
N ASP A 61 7.69 9.81 9.44
CA ASP A 61 7.08 11.14 9.28
C ASP A 61 8.09 12.27 9.52
N ALA A 62 8.98 12.12 10.52
CA ALA A 62 10.06 13.09 10.75
C ALA A 62 11.05 13.14 9.58
N ALA A 63 11.43 11.99 9.03
CA ALA A 63 12.31 11.91 7.86
C ALA A 63 11.67 12.55 6.62
N ARG A 64 10.36 12.32 6.39
CA ARG A 64 9.58 12.95 5.31
C ARG A 64 9.51 14.48 5.47
N ALA A 65 9.23 14.96 6.68
CA ALA A 65 9.17 16.38 6.95
C ALA A 65 10.52 17.07 6.67
N LEU A 66 11.62 16.43 7.05
CA LEU A 66 12.96 16.93 6.77
C LEU A 66 13.26 16.95 5.26
N ALA A 67 12.91 15.90 4.54
CA ALA A 67 13.07 15.83 3.08
C ALA A 67 12.25 16.91 2.37
N GLY A 68 11.01 17.13 2.78
CA GLY A 68 10.14 18.20 2.26
C GLY A 68 10.70 19.61 2.52
N ALA A 69 11.25 19.84 3.71
CA ALA A 69 11.95 21.10 4.02
C ALA A 69 13.19 21.31 3.13
N GLY A 70 13.80 20.22 2.67
CA GLY A 70 14.89 20.23 1.67
C GLY A 70 14.43 20.34 0.22
N GLY A 71 13.13 20.50 -0.05
CA GLY A 71 12.58 20.63 -1.40
C GLY A 71 12.42 19.28 -2.14
N VAL A 72 12.44 18.16 -1.43
CA VAL A 72 12.16 16.84 -2.01
C VAL A 72 10.65 16.67 -2.12
N GLU A 73 10.16 16.53 -3.35
CA GLU A 73 8.74 16.23 -3.60
C GLU A 73 8.40 14.79 -3.17
N PRO A 74 7.26 14.59 -2.47
CA PRO A 74 6.84 13.25 -2.05
C PRO A 74 6.52 12.37 -3.26
N ASP A 75 6.91 11.10 -3.21
CA ASP A 75 6.68 10.12 -4.27
C ASP A 75 5.30 9.42 -4.11
N VAL A 76 4.96 8.55 -5.05
CA VAL A 76 3.67 7.82 -5.08
C VAL A 76 3.49 6.89 -3.88
N GLU A 77 4.58 6.31 -3.40
CA GLU A 77 4.57 5.45 -2.21
C GLU A 77 4.13 6.21 -0.96
N ILE A 78 4.45 7.51 -0.89
CA ILE A 78 3.99 8.38 0.19
C ILE A 78 2.48 8.64 0.08
N ALA A 79 1.94 8.78 -1.12
CA ALA A 79 0.50 8.92 -1.32
C ALA A 79 -0.25 7.65 -0.85
N LEU A 80 0.27 6.48 -1.16
CA LEU A 80 -0.30 5.20 -0.70
C LEU A 80 -0.23 5.09 0.84
N TYR A 81 0.92 5.39 1.42
CA TYR A 81 1.07 5.40 2.87
C TYR A 81 0.08 6.35 3.57
N ASP A 82 -0.07 7.58 3.07
CA ASP A 82 -1.01 8.54 3.65
C ASP A 82 -2.46 8.07 3.52
N ALA A 83 -2.81 7.46 2.39
CA ALA A 83 -4.13 6.87 2.16
C ALA A 83 -4.44 5.75 3.16
N ASP A 84 -3.47 4.87 3.42
CA ASP A 84 -3.62 3.72 4.32
C ASP A 84 -3.61 4.08 5.81
N HIS A 85 -3.06 5.25 6.16
CA HIS A 85 -2.89 5.68 7.55
C HIS A 85 -3.77 6.89 7.93
N GLY A 86 -4.95 7.02 7.29
CA GLY A 86 -5.99 7.96 7.69
C GLY A 86 -5.68 9.43 7.34
N ARG A 87 -4.85 9.66 6.35
CA ARG A 87 -4.51 10.99 5.80
C ARG A 87 -4.97 11.14 4.35
N PRO A 88 -6.27 10.92 4.04
CA PRO A 88 -6.77 10.86 2.66
C PRO A 88 -6.56 12.17 1.89
N THR A 89 -6.65 13.31 2.56
CA THR A 89 -6.45 14.63 1.93
C THR A 89 -5.01 14.80 1.44
N GLU A 90 -4.03 14.46 2.28
CA GLU A 90 -2.61 14.51 1.97
C GLU A 90 -2.26 13.50 0.87
N ALA A 91 -2.81 12.29 0.94
CA ALA A 91 -2.67 11.28 -0.09
C ALA A 91 -3.10 11.79 -1.46
N LEU A 92 -4.29 12.40 -1.53
CA LEU A 92 -4.83 12.94 -2.77
C LEU A 92 -3.99 14.12 -3.29
N ALA A 93 -3.54 15.01 -2.42
CA ALA A 93 -2.68 16.13 -2.80
C ALA A 93 -1.35 15.64 -3.40
N THR A 94 -0.71 14.66 -2.77
CA THR A 94 0.53 14.03 -3.24
C THR A 94 0.31 13.31 -4.58
N ALA A 95 -0.73 12.48 -4.70
CA ALA A 95 -1.05 11.77 -5.93
C ALA A 95 -1.32 12.74 -7.10
N GLN A 96 -2.07 13.82 -6.86
CA GLN A 96 -2.32 14.87 -7.85
C GLN A 96 -1.05 15.61 -8.25
N GLY A 97 -0.14 15.87 -7.31
CA GLY A 97 1.16 16.47 -7.59
C GLY A 97 1.97 15.59 -8.54
N GLN A 98 2.08 14.31 -8.23
CA GLN A 98 2.78 13.33 -9.07
C GLN A 98 2.12 13.17 -10.45
N TYR A 99 0.80 13.19 -10.51
CA TYR A 99 0.05 13.06 -11.77
C TYR A 99 0.30 14.21 -12.74
N LYS A 100 0.61 15.41 -12.24
CA LYS A 100 1.00 16.57 -13.07
C LYS A 100 2.40 16.39 -13.68
N ILE A 101 3.29 15.70 -12.99
CA ILE A 101 4.68 15.49 -13.40
C ILE A 101 4.79 14.31 -14.38
N ARG A 102 4.13 13.20 -14.08
CA ARG A 102 4.19 11.97 -14.88
C ARG A 102 2.89 11.17 -14.80
N ARG A 103 2.56 10.46 -15.86
CA ARG A 103 1.38 9.57 -15.91
C ARG A 103 1.80 8.12 -16.10
N SER A 104 2.43 7.55 -15.07
CA SER A 104 2.79 6.13 -15.04
C SER A 104 1.66 5.30 -14.46
N VAL A 105 1.68 3.99 -14.68
CA VAL A 105 0.70 3.06 -14.09
C VAL A 105 0.71 3.11 -12.56
N HIS A 106 1.84 3.34 -11.92
CA HIS A 106 1.93 3.51 -10.47
C HIS A 106 1.28 4.81 -9.98
N VAL A 107 1.41 5.89 -10.73
CA VAL A 107 0.75 7.18 -10.40
C VAL A 107 -0.76 7.06 -10.59
N GLU A 108 -1.21 6.34 -11.61
CA GLU A 108 -2.64 6.06 -11.82
C GLU A 108 -3.20 5.23 -10.65
N ASP A 109 -2.48 4.21 -10.18
CA ASP A 109 -2.89 3.40 -9.03
C ASP A 109 -2.94 4.21 -7.73
N ALA A 110 -1.91 5.01 -7.44
CA ALA A 110 -1.90 5.89 -6.28
C ALA A 110 -3.04 6.93 -6.32
N MET A 111 -3.35 7.46 -7.50
CA MET A 111 -4.50 8.35 -7.70
C MET A 111 -5.81 7.62 -7.42
N ALA A 112 -5.98 6.41 -7.93
CA ALA A 112 -7.16 5.58 -7.69
C ALA A 112 -7.35 5.35 -6.19
N TRP A 113 -6.32 4.92 -5.49
CA TRP A 113 -6.41 4.62 -4.07
C TRP A 113 -6.66 5.88 -3.23
N ALA A 114 -5.96 6.97 -3.53
CA ALA A 114 -6.18 8.26 -2.85
C ALA A 114 -7.61 8.81 -3.08
N LEU A 115 -8.18 8.65 -4.27
CA LEU A 115 -9.56 9.03 -4.56
C LEU A 115 -10.55 8.14 -3.79
N HIS A 116 -10.31 6.83 -3.75
CA HIS A 116 -11.11 5.88 -3.00
C HIS A 116 -11.20 6.24 -1.51
N THR A 117 -10.07 6.47 -0.87
CA THR A 117 -10.04 6.85 0.56
C THR A 117 -10.66 8.22 0.85
N ASN A 118 -10.88 9.04 -0.19
CA ASN A 118 -11.66 10.28 -0.13
C ASN A 118 -13.14 10.08 -0.51
N GLY A 119 -13.64 8.85 -0.70
CA GLY A 119 -15.02 8.55 -1.06
C GLY A 119 -15.40 8.92 -2.50
N ARG A 120 -14.42 9.11 -3.39
CA ARG A 120 -14.62 9.49 -4.80
C ARG A 120 -14.48 8.27 -5.73
N ASP A 121 -15.23 7.20 -5.42
CA ASP A 121 -15.04 5.89 -6.04
C ASP A 121 -15.26 5.87 -7.55
N SER A 122 -16.22 6.65 -8.06
CA SER A 122 -16.47 6.73 -9.50
C SER A 122 -15.27 7.27 -10.28
N GLU A 123 -14.56 8.28 -9.73
CA GLU A 123 -13.34 8.82 -10.32
C GLU A 123 -12.16 7.87 -10.09
N ALA A 124 -12.11 7.26 -8.91
CA ALA A 124 -11.08 6.27 -8.58
C ALA A 124 -11.05 5.11 -9.57
N LEU A 125 -12.22 4.62 -10.00
CA LEU A 125 -12.32 3.49 -10.92
C LEU A 125 -11.69 3.79 -12.29
N GLU A 126 -11.81 5.01 -12.79
CA GLU A 126 -11.18 5.41 -14.06
C GLU A 126 -9.65 5.30 -13.98
N HIS A 127 -9.08 5.76 -12.86
CA HIS A 127 -7.65 5.65 -12.60
C HIS A 127 -7.22 4.20 -12.35
N ALA A 128 -8.01 3.39 -11.66
CA ALA A 128 -7.72 1.97 -11.45
C ALA A 128 -7.64 1.19 -12.78
N TYR A 129 -8.52 1.47 -13.73
CA TYR A 129 -8.43 0.90 -15.08
C TYR A 129 -7.21 1.43 -15.84
N ALA A 130 -6.90 2.72 -15.70
CA ALA A 130 -5.72 3.31 -16.32
C ALA A 130 -4.41 2.71 -15.81
N ALA A 131 -4.34 2.33 -14.54
CA ALA A 131 -3.19 1.66 -13.94
C ALA A 131 -2.89 0.29 -14.59
N GLN A 132 -3.91 -0.39 -15.09
CA GLN A 132 -3.78 -1.71 -15.70
C GLN A 132 -3.80 -1.69 -17.25
N ARG A 133 -3.89 -0.52 -17.87
CA ARG A 133 -4.02 -0.37 -19.35
C ARG A 133 -2.89 -0.97 -20.18
N LEU A 134 -1.72 -1.16 -19.58
CA LEU A 134 -0.56 -1.76 -20.25
C LEU A 134 -0.44 -3.28 -20.00
N GLY A 135 -1.48 -3.92 -19.46
CA GLY A 135 -1.44 -5.33 -19.06
C GLY A 135 -0.58 -5.56 -17.81
N THR A 136 -0.39 -4.53 -16.98
CA THR A 136 0.37 -4.64 -15.73
C THR A 136 -0.32 -5.59 -14.77
N ARG A 137 0.34 -6.70 -14.46
CA ARG A 137 -0.13 -7.69 -13.48
C ARG A 137 0.46 -7.34 -12.11
N SER A 138 -0.32 -6.67 -11.28
CA SER A 138 0.04 -6.30 -9.91
C SER A 138 -1.07 -6.70 -8.97
N ALA A 139 -0.73 -7.49 -7.96
CA ALA A 139 -1.70 -7.88 -6.93
C ALA A 139 -2.28 -6.66 -6.20
N LEU A 140 -1.44 -5.66 -5.92
CA LEU A 140 -1.88 -4.42 -5.27
C LEU A 140 -2.87 -3.64 -6.14
N PHE A 141 -2.60 -3.49 -7.46
CA PHE A 141 -3.51 -2.81 -8.37
C PHE A 141 -4.85 -3.53 -8.49
N SER A 142 -4.83 -4.87 -8.55
CA SER A 142 -6.05 -5.67 -8.58
C SER A 142 -6.82 -5.57 -7.26
N PHE A 143 -6.13 -5.49 -6.13
CA PHE A 143 -6.74 -5.22 -4.82
C PHE A 143 -7.41 -3.85 -4.77
N HIS A 144 -6.69 -2.78 -5.11
CA HIS A 144 -7.25 -1.42 -5.11
C HIS A 144 -8.49 -1.33 -6.01
N ARG A 145 -8.42 -1.88 -7.24
CA ARG A 145 -9.56 -1.95 -8.14
C ARG A 145 -10.72 -2.71 -7.52
N GLY A 146 -10.48 -3.87 -6.94
CA GLY A 146 -11.53 -4.68 -6.32
C GLY A 146 -12.23 -3.98 -5.17
N MET A 147 -11.51 -3.26 -4.31
CA MET A 147 -12.09 -2.47 -3.22
C MET A 147 -12.93 -1.30 -3.75
N ILE A 148 -12.48 -0.63 -4.80
CA ILE A 148 -13.21 0.45 -5.47
C ILE A 148 -14.47 -0.09 -6.13
N GLU A 149 -14.40 -1.23 -6.81
CA GLU A 149 -15.55 -1.90 -7.45
C GLU A 149 -16.58 -2.32 -6.40
N ALA A 150 -16.15 -2.85 -5.25
CA ALA A 150 -17.01 -3.20 -4.12
C ALA A 150 -17.74 -1.96 -3.56
N ALA A 151 -17.03 -0.86 -3.35
CA ALA A 151 -17.62 0.40 -2.89
C ALA A 151 -18.68 0.96 -3.84
N LEU A 152 -18.58 0.62 -5.14
CA LEU A 152 -19.57 0.99 -6.16
C LEU A 152 -20.69 -0.05 -6.34
N GLY A 153 -20.74 -1.12 -5.53
CA GLY A 153 -21.73 -2.20 -5.64
C GLY A 153 -21.57 -3.04 -6.91
N ARG A 154 -20.36 -3.13 -7.46
CA ARG A 154 -20.04 -3.93 -8.65
C ARG A 154 -19.51 -5.31 -8.22
N ASP A 155 -20.34 -6.05 -7.52
CA ASP A 155 -19.96 -7.25 -6.74
C ASP A 155 -19.23 -8.31 -7.57
N ASP A 156 -19.71 -8.64 -8.76
CA ASP A 156 -19.06 -9.63 -9.64
C ASP A 156 -17.64 -9.18 -10.07
N ALA A 157 -17.49 -7.90 -10.40
CA ALA A 157 -16.22 -7.33 -10.82
C ALA A 157 -15.24 -7.25 -9.63
N ALA A 158 -15.73 -6.81 -8.47
CA ALA A 158 -14.97 -6.75 -7.24
C ALA A 158 -14.44 -8.13 -6.84
N GLY A 159 -15.31 -9.14 -6.85
CA GLY A 159 -14.92 -10.51 -6.55
C GLY A 159 -13.84 -11.03 -7.50
N ALA A 160 -13.98 -10.77 -8.80
CA ALA A 160 -12.97 -11.16 -9.80
C ALA A 160 -11.62 -10.46 -9.56
N SER A 161 -11.65 -9.15 -9.26
CA SER A 161 -10.45 -8.34 -9.00
C SER A 161 -9.72 -8.78 -7.73
N LEU A 162 -10.44 -9.04 -6.64
CA LEU A 162 -9.87 -9.49 -5.38
C LEU A 162 -9.31 -10.92 -5.48
N ALA A 163 -10.02 -11.82 -6.18
CA ALA A 163 -9.52 -13.16 -6.45
C ALA A 163 -8.23 -13.12 -7.31
N GLU A 164 -8.18 -12.24 -8.32
CA GLU A 164 -6.96 -12.02 -9.12
C GLU A 164 -5.79 -11.52 -8.25
N ALA A 165 -6.03 -10.57 -7.33
CA ALA A 165 -5.00 -10.08 -6.42
C ALA A 165 -4.37 -11.21 -5.60
N LEU A 166 -5.20 -12.03 -4.95
CA LEU A 166 -4.74 -13.15 -4.13
C LEU A 166 -4.06 -14.25 -4.96
N ALA A 167 -4.53 -14.49 -6.20
CA ALA A 167 -3.92 -15.46 -7.10
C ALA A 167 -2.56 -15.00 -7.64
N LEU A 168 -2.38 -13.69 -7.87
CA LEU A 168 -1.13 -13.12 -8.34
C LEU A 168 -0.03 -13.17 -7.26
N ASN A 169 -0.39 -12.82 -6.04
CA ASN A 169 0.52 -12.89 -4.90
C ASN A 169 -0.28 -12.95 -3.60
N PRO A 170 -0.37 -14.12 -2.92
CA PRO A 170 -1.09 -14.25 -1.66
C PRO A 170 -0.44 -13.51 -0.48
N HIS A 171 0.74 -12.92 -0.69
CA HIS A 171 1.52 -12.15 0.29
C HIS A 171 1.81 -10.72 -0.19
N PHE A 172 0.96 -10.14 -1.04
CA PHE A 172 1.23 -8.83 -1.68
C PHE A 172 1.29 -7.66 -0.68
N SER A 173 0.54 -7.73 0.39
CA SER A 173 0.54 -6.74 1.48
C SER A 173 -0.05 -7.36 2.74
N ALA A 174 0.75 -7.41 3.78
CA ALA A 174 0.30 -7.94 5.06
C ALA A 174 -0.89 -7.13 5.62
N ARG A 175 -0.94 -5.83 5.35
CA ARG A 175 -2.03 -4.92 5.74
C ARG A 175 -3.33 -5.20 4.96
N HIS A 176 -3.25 -5.41 3.65
CA HIS A 176 -4.43 -5.43 2.78
C HIS A 176 -5.03 -6.83 2.58
N ILE A 177 -4.26 -7.90 2.75
CA ILE A 177 -4.73 -9.28 2.58
C ILE A 177 -5.94 -9.61 3.45
N PRO A 178 -6.01 -9.22 4.75
CA PRO A 178 -7.19 -9.48 5.57
C PRO A 178 -8.45 -8.82 4.99
N ALA A 179 -8.36 -7.57 4.54
CA ALA A 179 -9.46 -6.85 3.92
C ALA A 179 -9.89 -7.51 2.59
N ALA A 180 -8.92 -7.88 1.73
CA ALA A 180 -9.21 -8.57 0.48
C ALA A 180 -10.00 -9.87 0.69
N LYS A 181 -9.58 -10.69 1.66
CA LYS A 181 -10.26 -11.96 2.01
C LYS A 181 -11.64 -11.75 2.61
N ALA A 182 -11.77 -10.77 3.52
CA ALA A 182 -13.06 -10.44 4.14
C ALA A 182 -14.08 -10.01 3.09
N THR A 183 -13.72 -9.02 2.26
CA THR A 183 -14.59 -8.51 1.19
C THR A 183 -14.94 -9.62 0.19
N LEU A 184 -13.97 -10.43 -0.23
CA LEU A 184 -14.24 -11.54 -1.16
C LEU A 184 -15.23 -12.55 -0.55
N THR A 185 -15.13 -12.85 0.74
CA THR A 185 -16.07 -13.73 1.45
C THR A 185 -17.48 -13.12 1.53
N GLU A 186 -17.59 -11.82 1.82
CA GLU A 186 -18.86 -11.09 1.87
C GLU A 186 -19.57 -11.09 0.51
N LEU A 187 -18.81 -11.03 -0.58
CA LEU A 187 -19.31 -11.10 -1.96
C LEU A 187 -19.66 -12.54 -2.40
N GLY A 188 -19.53 -13.54 -1.52
CA GLY A 188 -19.84 -14.94 -1.82
C GLY A 188 -18.74 -15.68 -2.59
N GLY A 189 -17.55 -15.11 -2.71
CA GLY A 189 -16.36 -15.74 -3.28
C GLY A 189 -15.66 -16.66 -2.29
N SER A 190 -14.78 -17.53 -2.80
CA SER A 190 -13.84 -18.31 -1.98
C SER A 190 -12.48 -17.61 -1.94
N ALA A 191 -11.96 -17.42 -0.74
CA ALA A 191 -10.64 -16.81 -0.50
C ALA A 191 -9.50 -17.82 -0.61
#